data_f7eaa47b44ffe371da0c5c904e0600ec
#
_entry.id   f7eaa47b44ffe371da0c5c904e0600ec
#
_cell.length_a   1.000
_cell.length_b   1.000
_cell.length_c   1.000
_cell.angle_alpha   90.00
_cell.angle_beta   90.00
_cell.angle_gamma   90.00
#
_symmetry.space_group_name_H-M   'P 1'
#
loop_
_entity.id
_entity.type
_entity.pdbx_description
1 polymer ?
#
loop_
_entity_poly.entity_id
_entity_poly.type
_entity_poly.pdbx_seq_one_letter_code
_entity_poly.pdbx_strand_id
1 'polypeptide(L)' 'MDLGDMVVIDHPRHPFNGCVGKIIGKRGNRTPDDPWILLYVGSKMRDYLVPQSILRLKKKDNIQA' A
#
# COMPACT_ATOMS: atom_id res chain seq x y z
N MET A 1 -2.61 2.33 9.15
CA MET A 1 -1.67 1.52 8.36
C MET A 1 -0.27 1.73 8.89
N ASP A 2 0.39 0.66 9.24
CA ASP A 2 1.68 0.72 9.89
C ASP A 2 2.77 0.06 9.06
N LEU A 3 4.02 0.32 9.42
CA LEU A 3 5.14 -0.34 8.77
C LEU A 3 4.98 -1.85 8.88
N GLY A 4 5.23 -2.54 7.80
CA GLY A 4 5.11 -4.01 7.74
C GLY A 4 3.76 -4.52 7.31
N ASP A 5 2.74 -3.64 7.27
CA ASP A 5 1.41 -4.08 6.86
C ASP A 5 1.38 -4.40 5.37
N MET A 6 0.62 -5.41 5.01
CA MET A 6 0.37 -5.73 3.61
C MET A 6 -0.89 -5.02 3.16
N VAL A 7 -0.81 -4.37 2.02
CA VAL A 7 -1.91 -3.57 1.48
C VAL A 7 -2.08 -3.84 0.00
N VAL A 8 -3.26 -3.48 -0.50
CA VAL A 8 -3.58 -3.61 -1.93
C VAL A 8 -3.80 -2.20 -2.46
N ILE A 9 -3.26 -1.91 -3.63
CA ILE A 9 -3.55 -0.66 -4.33
C ILE A 9 -4.96 -0.79 -4.90
N ASP A 10 -5.86 0.05 -4.40
CA ASP A 10 -7.28 -0.03 -4.74
C ASP A 10 -7.73 1.28 -5.37
N HIS A 11 -7.33 1.49 -6.61
CA HIS A 11 -7.70 2.66 -7.37
C HIS A 11 -7.76 2.27 -8.85
N PRO A 12 -8.95 2.20 -9.44
CA PRO A 12 -9.11 1.67 -10.80
C PRO A 12 -8.26 2.35 -11.87
N ARG A 13 -7.92 3.61 -11.66
CA ARG A 13 -7.13 4.35 -12.65
C ARG A 13 -5.63 4.27 -12.41
N HIS A 14 -5.22 3.63 -11.32
CA HIS A 14 -3.80 3.51 -11.04
C HIS A 14 -3.22 2.37 -11.88
N PRO A 15 -2.03 2.56 -12.49
CA PRO A 15 -1.45 1.50 -13.31
C PRO A 15 -1.17 0.21 -12.55
N PHE A 16 -1.04 0.29 -11.23
CA PHE A 16 -0.78 -0.89 -10.41
C PHE A 16 -1.98 -1.28 -9.57
N ASN A 17 -3.18 -0.92 -10.02
CA ASN A 17 -4.39 -1.30 -9.29
C ASN A 17 -4.43 -2.82 -9.10
N GLY A 18 -4.73 -3.24 -7.89
CA GLY A 18 -4.79 -4.66 -7.54
C GLY A 18 -3.48 -5.25 -7.08
N CYS A 19 -2.37 -4.54 -7.21
CA CYS A 19 -1.09 -5.07 -6.75
C CYS A 19 -1.01 -5.03 -5.23
N VAL A 20 -0.37 -6.03 -4.66
CA VAL A 20 -0.14 -6.13 -3.23
C VAL A 20 1.25 -5.60 -2.92
N GLY A 21 1.37 -4.84 -1.86
CA GLY A 21 2.66 -4.34 -1.43
C GLY A 21 2.77 -4.34 0.08
N LYS A 22 4.00 -4.14 0.55
CA LYS A 22 4.29 -4.06 1.98
C LYS A 22 4.71 -2.64 2.29
N ILE A 23 4.15 -2.08 3.35
CA ILE A 23 4.50 -0.73 3.78
C ILE A 23 5.88 -0.74 4.41
N ILE A 24 6.82 -0.01 3.83
CA ILE A 24 8.19 0.06 4.32
C ILE A 24 8.60 1.45 4.76
N GLY A 25 7.74 2.43 4.62
CA GLY A 25 8.03 3.79 5.10
C GLY A 25 6.90 4.75 4.84
N LYS A 26 7.05 5.95 5.34
CA LYS A 26 6.13 7.06 5.10
C LYS A 26 6.97 8.28 4.75
N ARG A 27 6.47 9.13 3.84
CA ARG A 27 7.24 10.27 3.33
C ARG A 27 6.34 11.49 3.19
N GLY A 28 6.13 12.21 4.27
CA GLY A 28 5.32 13.42 4.22
C GLY A 28 3.87 13.14 3.91
N ASN A 29 3.13 14.18 3.56
CA ASN A 29 1.69 14.09 3.33
C ASN A 29 1.34 14.72 1.99
N ARG A 30 0.45 14.06 1.24
CA ARG A 30 -0.12 14.65 0.03
C ARG A 30 -1.13 15.73 0.43
N THR A 31 -1.94 15.42 1.44
CA THR A 31 -2.84 16.37 2.11
C THR A 31 -2.72 16.10 3.60
N PRO A 32 -3.28 16.96 4.48
CA PRO A 32 -3.15 16.75 5.92
C PRO A 32 -3.54 15.36 6.41
N ASP A 33 -4.50 14.73 5.74
CA ASP A 33 -4.98 13.42 6.19
C ASP A 33 -4.54 12.29 5.28
N ASP A 34 -3.62 12.52 4.36
CA ASP A 34 -3.28 11.53 3.35
C ASP A 34 -1.77 11.43 3.17
N PRO A 35 -1.11 10.69 4.02
CA PRO A 35 0.35 10.56 3.94
C PRO A 35 0.78 9.76 2.70
N TRP A 36 1.96 10.10 2.20
CA TRP A 36 2.61 9.31 1.16
C TRP A 36 3.18 8.06 1.81
N ILE A 37 2.85 6.92 1.26
CA ILE A 37 3.32 5.63 1.76
C ILE A 37 4.37 5.07 0.80
N LEU A 38 5.51 4.70 1.35
CA LEU A 38 6.53 4.00 0.58
C LEU A 38 6.17 2.52 0.62
N LEU A 39 5.85 1.97 -0.54
CA LEU A 39 5.30 0.65 -0.66
C LEU A 39 6.23 -0.22 -1.51
N TYR A 40 6.66 -1.35 -0.99
CA TYR A 40 7.41 -2.30 -1.78
C TYR A 40 6.44 -3.27 -2.45
N VAL A 41 6.45 -3.29 -3.76
CA VAL A 41 5.58 -4.15 -4.54
C VAL A 41 6.40 -5.32 -5.06
N GLY A 42 6.24 -6.48 -4.45
CA GLY A 42 7.07 -7.64 -4.75
C GLY A 42 6.97 -8.12 -6.19
N SER A 43 5.79 -8.04 -6.79
CA SER A 43 5.61 -8.45 -8.18
C SER A 43 6.37 -7.55 -9.16
N LYS A 44 6.72 -6.34 -8.75
CA LYS A 44 7.50 -5.40 -9.56
C LYS A 44 8.94 -5.32 -9.09
N MET A 45 9.23 -5.89 -7.92
CA MET A 45 10.56 -5.85 -7.30
C MET A 45 11.06 -4.43 -7.12
N ARG A 46 10.18 -3.50 -6.79
CA ARG A 46 10.52 -2.09 -6.62
C ARG A 46 9.63 -1.43 -5.59
N ASP A 47 10.11 -0.30 -5.05
CA ASP A 47 9.34 0.53 -4.15
C ASP A 47 8.62 1.59 -4.95
N TYR A 48 7.45 1.96 -4.49
CA TYR A 48 6.69 3.07 -5.08
C TYR A 48 6.13 3.93 -3.98
N LEU A 49 5.99 5.22 -4.27
CA LEU A 49 5.39 6.16 -3.35
C LEU A 49 3.96 6.37 -3.78
N VAL A 50 3.00 6.01 -2.92
CA VAL A 50 1.59 6.12 -3.23
C VAL A 50 0.86 6.75 -2.06
N PRO A 51 -0.23 7.51 -2.29
CA PRO A 51 -0.98 8.08 -1.19
C PRO A 51 -1.76 7.01 -0.44
N GLN A 52 -1.83 7.14 0.87
CA GLN A 52 -2.54 6.16 1.69
C GLN A 52 -4.00 6.01 1.30
N SER A 53 -4.60 7.08 0.79
CA SER A 53 -6.03 7.08 0.44
C SER A 53 -6.40 6.03 -0.62
N ILE A 54 -5.45 5.58 -1.43
CA ILE A 54 -5.74 4.56 -2.44
C ILE A 54 -5.32 3.16 -2.00
N LEU A 55 -4.94 3.00 -0.76
CA LEU A 55 -4.51 1.71 -0.24
C LEU A 55 -5.59 1.10 0.64
N ARG A 56 -5.69 -0.22 0.58
CA ARG A 56 -6.63 -0.95 1.42
C ARG A 56 -5.84 -2.07 2.12
N LEU A 57 -6.07 -2.24 3.40
CA LEU A 57 -5.40 -3.32 4.12
C LEU A 57 -5.80 -4.65 3.54
N LYS A 58 -4.80 -5.49 3.28
CA LYS A 58 -5.07 -6.83 2.83
C LYS A 58 -5.38 -7.68 4.05
N LYS A 59 -6.57 -8.24 4.09
CA LYS A 59 -6.94 -9.09 5.19
C LYS A 59 -6.18 -10.37 5.10
N LYS A 60 -5.56 -10.79 6.19
CA LYS A 60 -5.00 -12.09 6.22
C LYS A 60 -6.11 -13.06 6.27
N ASP A 61 -6.01 -14.05 5.47
CA ASP A 61 -6.88 -15.10 5.51
C ASP A 61 -6.53 -15.95 6.59
N ASN A 62 -6.92 -15.97 7.49
CA ASN A 62 -6.55 -16.73 8.45
C ASN A 62 -7.06 -17.97 8.54
N ILE A 63 -7.01 -18.63 8.27
CA ILE A 63 -7.47 -19.58 8.39
C ILE A 63 -7.25 -20.42 9.02
N GLN A 64 -7.32 -20.25 9.31
CA GLN A 64 -7.10 -20.67 9.78
C GLN A 64 -7.23 -21.06 10.37
N ALA A 65 -7.48 -21.29 10.41
CA ALA A 65 -7.60 -21.49 10.95
C ALA A 65 -7.72 -21.72 11.17
#